data_06acdb9dcaa2698c2696618faa6b30a4
#
_entry.id   06acdb9dcaa2698c2696618faa6b30a4
#
_cell.length_a   1.000
_cell.length_b   1.000
_cell.length_c   1.000
_cell.angle_alpha   90.00
_cell.angle_beta   90.00
_cell.angle_gamma   90.00
#
_symmetry.space_group_name_H-M   'P 1'
#
loop_
_entity.id
_entity.type
_entity.pdbx_description
1 polymer ?
#
loop_
_entity_poly.entity_id
_entity_poly.type
_entity_poly.pdbx_seq_one_letter_code
_entity_poly.pdbx_strand_id
1 'polypeptide(L)'
;ATQYLLRLLNIQCAIVTGKADGDAHAWNLVRMDGDYYYLDTTWGNSRYYGKDRLAEKYVNYNYLGITSEEISISHQADTIYTLPECTATADNYYVHEGLYFGQWDPDAIGEKYAAAWENGQKKVSVKFATPELYEQAVQFFIHDEKISNYCDGITTMYYIENKEQKILCISF
;
A
#
# COMPACT_ATOMS: atom_id res chain seq x y z
N ALA A 1 16.88 9.04 8.48
CA ALA A 1 15.92 9.41 9.55
C ALA A 1 15.21 8.16 10.08
N THR A 2 14.55 7.35 9.24
CA THR A 2 13.70 6.19 9.64
C THR A 2 14.44 5.20 10.54
N GLN A 3 15.61 4.72 10.12
CA GLN A 3 16.40 3.77 10.92
C GLN A 3 16.70 4.32 12.34
N TYR A 4 17.04 5.59 12.44
CA TYR A 4 17.34 6.21 13.73
C TYR A 4 16.11 6.20 14.66
N LEU A 5 14.95 6.61 14.13
CA LEU A 5 13.71 6.64 14.91
C LEU A 5 13.26 5.25 15.34
N LEU A 6 13.31 4.26 14.45
CA LEU A 6 12.95 2.87 14.77
C LEU A 6 13.88 2.28 15.84
N ARG A 7 15.17 2.56 15.77
CA ARG A 7 16.13 2.12 16.81
C ARG A 7 15.88 2.75 18.16
N LEU A 8 15.41 3.99 18.23
CA LEU A 8 14.99 4.61 19.51
C LEU A 8 13.77 3.90 20.12
N LEU A 9 12.96 3.25 19.30
CA LEU A 9 11.82 2.42 19.72
C LEU A 9 12.21 0.95 19.95
N ASN A 10 13.51 0.62 19.95
CA ASN A 10 14.05 -0.75 20.02
C ASN A 10 13.62 -1.67 18.87
N ILE A 11 13.22 -1.10 17.74
CA ILE A 11 12.91 -1.86 16.53
C ILE A 11 14.19 -2.04 15.73
N GLN A 12 14.53 -3.30 15.41
CA GLN A 12 15.70 -3.62 14.59
C GLN A 12 15.46 -3.11 13.17
N CYS A 13 16.37 -2.27 12.69
CA CYS A 13 16.27 -1.67 11.37
C CYS A 13 17.64 -1.54 10.72
N ALA A 14 17.76 -2.01 9.48
CA ALA A 14 18.90 -1.83 8.60
C ALA A 14 18.54 -0.92 7.43
N ILE A 15 19.55 -0.26 6.85
CA ILE A 15 19.43 0.43 5.57
C ILE A 15 19.84 -0.55 4.48
N VAL A 16 19.02 -0.65 3.47
CA VAL A 16 19.30 -1.36 2.21
C VAL A 16 19.56 -0.31 1.14
N THR A 17 20.62 -0.48 0.40
CA THR A 17 20.97 0.36 -0.76
C THR A 17 20.75 -0.40 -2.06
N GLY A 18 20.53 0.36 -3.13
CA GLY A 18 20.31 -0.21 -4.45
C GLY A 18 19.71 0.79 -5.42
N LYS A 19 18.79 0.32 -6.23
CA LYS A 19 18.06 1.13 -7.20
C LYS A 19 16.55 0.98 -7.00
N ALA A 20 15.81 2.07 -7.22
CA ALA A 20 14.36 2.06 -7.35
C ALA A 20 13.99 2.79 -8.65
N ASP A 21 13.22 2.13 -9.51
CA ASP A 21 12.91 2.58 -10.88
C ASP A 21 14.17 3.00 -11.70
N GLY A 22 15.28 2.30 -11.45
CA GLY A 22 16.55 2.55 -12.13
C GLY A 22 17.46 3.60 -11.48
N ASP A 23 16.96 4.41 -10.58
CA ASP A 23 17.72 5.44 -9.87
C ASP A 23 18.31 4.92 -8.55
N ALA A 24 19.48 5.47 -8.15
CA ALA A 24 20.08 5.13 -6.87
C ALA A 24 19.16 5.48 -5.71
N HIS A 25 18.92 4.51 -4.84
CA HIS A 25 17.94 4.63 -3.76
C HIS A 25 18.38 3.87 -2.50
N ALA A 26 17.72 4.19 -1.37
CA ALA A 26 17.90 3.49 -0.12
C ALA A 26 16.57 3.40 0.64
N TRP A 27 16.29 2.21 1.15
CA TRP A 27 15.10 1.91 1.95
C TRP A 27 15.46 1.15 3.22
N ASN A 28 14.51 0.56 3.90
CA ASN A 28 14.74 -0.09 5.17
C ASN A 28 14.31 -1.55 5.16
N LEU A 29 15.10 -2.39 5.82
CA LEU A 29 14.74 -3.71 6.27
C LEU A 29 14.50 -3.62 7.78
N VAL A 30 13.32 -4.01 8.23
CA VAL A 30 12.91 -3.93 9.63
C VAL A 30 12.54 -5.32 10.15
N ARG A 31 12.71 -5.53 11.46
CA ARG A 31 12.23 -6.74 12.12
C ARG A 31 11.13 -6.35 13.10
N MET A 32 9.94 -6.87 12.88
CA MET A 32 8.75 -6.66 13.71
C MET A 32 8.18 -8.03 14.08
N ASP A 33 7.81 -8.21 15.32
CA ASP A 33 7.20 -9.45 15.89
C ASP A 33 7.90 -10.77 15.52
N GLY A 34 9.21 -10.70 15.27
CA GLY A 34 10.06 -11.86 14.95
C GLY A 34 10.37 -12.03 13.47
N ASP A 35 9.61 -11.39 12.58
CA ASP A 35 9.74 -11.48 11.13
C ASP A 35 10.38 -10.24 10.49
N TYR A 36 10.84 -10.39 9.25
CA TYR A 36 11.44 -9.30 8.50
C TYR A 36 10.47 -8.75 7.45
N TYR A 37 10.52 -7.42 7.29
CA TYR A 37 9.70 -6.67 6.34
C TYR A 37 10.52 -5.57 5.67
N TYR A 38 10.13 -5.18 4.48
CA TYR A 38 10.65 -3.98 3.85
C TYR A 38 9.75 -2.77 4.14
N LEU A 39 10.41 -1.61 4.22
CA LEU A 39 9.78 -0.32 4.48
C LEU A 39 10.49 0.77 3.68
N ASP A 40 9.75 1.48 2.83
CA ASP A 40 10.25 2.66 2.14
C ASP A 40 9.44 3.92 2.48
N THR A 41 9.96 4.71 3.39
CA THR A 41 9.33 5.96 3.82
C THR A 41 9.49 7.10 2.83
N THR A 42 10.43 7.00 1.89
CA THR A 42 10.60 7.99 0.82
C THR A 42 9.46 7.86 -0.17
N TRP A 43 9.19 6.64 -0.62
CA TRP A 43 8.05 6.35 -1.50
C TRP A 43 6.72 6.39 -0.75
N GLY A 44 6.73 6.12 0.56
CA GLY A 44 5.59 6.33 1.46
C GLY A 44 5.20 7.81 1.62
N ASN A 45 6.14 8.73 1.39
CA ASN A 45 5.89 10.18 1.39
C ASN A 45 5.70 10.70 -0.05
N SER A 46 4.93 9.99 -0.86
CA SER A 46 4.73 10.36 -2.25
C SER A 46 4.04 11.71 -2.36
N ARG A 47 4.76 12.66 -2.97
CA ARG A 47 4.12 13.83 -3.53
C ARG A 47 3.44 13.37 -4.80
N TYR A 48 2.15 13.57 -4.89
CA TYR A 48 1.41 13.34 -6.10
C TYR A 48 2.01 14.18 -7.24
N TYR A 49 2.58 13.57 -8.26
CA TYR A 49 3.04 14.24 -9.47
C TYR A 49 1.86 14.57 -10.39
N GLY A 50 0.89 15.31 -9.90
CA GLY A 50 -0.15 15.91 -10.72
C GLY A 50 0.08 17.40 -10.83
N LYS A 51 -0.20 17.98 -11.99
CA LYS A 51 0.01 19.40 -12.28
C LYS A 51 -0.83 20.35 -11.41
N ASP A 52 -1.77 19.85 -10.66
CA ASP A 52 -2.60 20.58 -9.71
C ASP A 52 -2.38 20.06 -8.28
N ARG A 53 -1.28 20.29 -7.90
CA ARG A 53 -0.63 20.65 -6.74
C ARG A 53 -1.40 21.16 -5.63
N LEU A 54 -1.41 20.86 -4.75
CA LEU A 54 -1.67 21.04 -3.39
C LEU A 54 -1.97 19.77 -2.86
N ALA A 55 -1.10 19.16 -2.99
CA ALA A 55 -0.82 18.03 -2.27
C ALA A 55 -1.13 18.21 -0.80
N GLU A 56 -2.30 17.87 -0.40
CA GLU A 56 -2.46 17.33 0.92
C GLU A 56 -1.38 16.28 1.08
N LYS A 57 -0.57 16.42 2.13
CA LYS A 57 0.49 15.47 2.46
C LYS A 57 -0.15 14.10 2.57
N TYR A 58 0.00 13.31 1.54
CA TYR A 58 -0.56 11.98 1.51
C TYR A 58 0.51 10.97 1.88
N VAL A 59 0.22 10.19 2.90
CA VAL A 59 1.03 9.03 3.23
C VAL A 59 0.59 7.87 2.35
N ASN A 60 1.51 7.34 1.55
CA ASN A 60 1.32 6.14 0.77
C ASN A 60 1.80 4.94 1.60
N TYR A 61 0.88 4.12 2.03
CA TYR A 61 1.19 2.93 2.85
C TYR A 61 1.57 1.70 2.03
N ASN A 62 1.65 1.81 0.70
CA ASN A 62 1.97 0.69 -0.20
C ASN A 62 3.34 0.07 0.06
N TYR A 63 4.25 0.81 0.71
CA TYR A 63 5.60 0.39 1.03
C TYR A 63 5.82 0.23 2.54
N LEU A 64 4.78 -0.07 3.30
CA LEU A 64 4.84 -0.27 4.75
C LEU A 64 4.59 -1.74 5.11
N GLY A 65 5.65 -2.43 5.55
CA GLY A 65 5.57 -3.83 5.98
C GLY A 65 5.41 -4.81 4.81
N ILE A 66 6.13 -4.61 3.72
CA ILE A 66 5.98 -5.43 2.51
C ILE A 66 7.02 -6.54 2.40
N THR A 67 6.72 -7.54 1.57
CA THR A 67 7.54 -8.73 1.36
C THR A 67 8.70 -8.48 0.37
N SER A 68 9.61 -9.47 0.27
CA SER A 68 10.66 -9.48 -0.75
C SER A 68 10.10 -9.49 -2.17
N GLU A 69 9.03 -10.22 -2.40
CA GLU A 69 8.34 -10.25 -3.69
C GLU A 69 7.79 -8.86 -4.05
N GLU A 70 7.09 -8.22 -3.12
CA GLU A 70 6.46 -6.93 -3.35
C GLU A 70 7.47 -5.80 -3.55
N ILE A 71 8.56 -5.75 -2.77
CA ILE A 71 9.58 -4.71 -2.94
C ILE A 71 10.34 -4.89 -4.26
N SER A 72 10.54 -6.12 -4.73
CA SER A 72 11.27 -6.42 -5.96
C SER A 72 10.58 -5.94 -7.24
N ILE A 73 9.30 -5.60 -7.19
CA ILE A 73 8.56 -5.03 -8.33
C ILE A 73 9.23 -3.74 -8.83
N SER A 74 9.72 -2.92 -7.91
CA SER A 74 10.28 -1.60 -8.22
C SER A 74 11.68 -1.36 -7.69
N HIS A 75 12.17 -2.22 -6.77
CA HIS A 75 13.45 -2.04 -6.11
C HIS A 75 14.41 -3.21 -6.39
N GLN A 76 15.66 -2.89 -6.61
CA GLN A 76 16.74 -3.86 -6.77
C GLN A 76 17.85 -3.55 -5.76
N ALA A 77 18.01 -4.41 -4.76
CA ALA A 77 19.04 -4.25 -3.75
C ALA A 77 20.45 -4.53 -4.32
N ASP A 78 21.44 -3.83 -3.77
CA ASP A 78 22.83 -4.15 -4.02
C ASP A 78 23.18 -5.55 -3.46
N THR A 79 24.06 -6.24 -4.15
CA THR A 79 24.45 -7.63 -3.80
C THR A 79 25.59 -7.70 -2.77
N ILE A 80 25.87 -6.60 -2.08
CA ILE A 80 26.99 -6.52 -1.11
C ILE A 80 26.73 -7.42 0.10
N TYR A 81 25.47 -7.57 0.49
CA TYR A 81 25.06 -8.41 1.61
C TYR A 81 23.95 -9.37 1.21
N THR A 82 23.93 -10.55 1.82
CA THR A 82 22.76 -11.43 1.72
C THR A 82 21.69 -10.91 2.67
N LEU A 83 20.55 -10.52 2.12
CA LEU A 83 19.39 -10.06 2.88
C LEU A 83 18.51 -11.26 3.23
N PRO A 84 17.83 -11.25 4.40
CA PRO A 84 16.82 -12.26 4.71
C PRO A 84 15.65 -12.13 3.73
N GLU A 85 15.06 -13.26 3.40
CA GLU A 85 13.80 -13.27 2.64
C GLU A 85 12.65 -12.85 3.56
N CYS A 86 11.86 -11.86 3.12
CA CYS A 86 10.69 -11.36 3.84
C CYS A 86 9.45 -11.98 3.22
N THR A 87 8.83 -12.93 3.92
CA THR A 87 7.63 -13.64 3.45
C THR A 87 6.41 -13.39 4.33
N ALA A 88 6.62 -12.86 5.52
CA ALA A 88 5.54 -12.55 6.44
C ALA A 88 4.71 -11.34 5.96
N THR A 89 3.41 -11.38 6.24
CA THR A 89 2.45 -10.36 5.84
C THR A 89 1.65 -9.78 7.00
N ALA A 90 1.79 -10.33 8.22
CA ALA A 90 0.98 -9.90 9.38
C ALA A 90 1.11 -8.41 9.67
N ASP A 91 2.31 -7.85 9.57
CA ASP A 91 2.59 -6.43 9.80
C ASP A 91 2.56 -5.59 8.51
N ASN A 92 2.04 -6.15 7.40
CA ASN A 92 1.70 -5.34 6.24
C ASN A 92 0.54 -4.40 6.61
N TYR A 93 0.65 -3.12 6.24
CA TYR A 93 -0.36 -2.12 6.56
C TYR A 93 -1.79 -2.57 6.21
N TYR A 94 -2.01 -3.09 5.01
CA TYR A 94 -3.34 -3.49 4.56
C TYR A 94 -3.89 -4.69 5.31
N VAL A 95 -3.04 -5.62 5.72
CA VAL A 95 -3.43 -6.77 6.54
C VAL A 95 -3.80 -6.30 7.94
N HIS A 96 -2.94 -5.48 8.55
CA HIS A 96 -3.13 -4.94 9.89
C HIS A 96 -4.43 -4.09 10.02
N GLU A 97 -4.71 -3.28 9.01
CA GLU A 97 -5.92 -2.42 8.99
C GLU A 97 -7.18 -3.15 8.48
N GLY A 98 -7.08 -4.43 8.15
CA GLY A 98 -8.20 -5.20 7.60
C GLY A 98 -8.66 -4.70 6.22
N LEU A 99 -7.72 -4.17 5.43
CA LEU A 99 -7.93 -3.65 4.07
C LEU A 99 -7.33 -4.60 3.00
N TYR A 100 -6.99 -5.82 3.37
CA TYR A 100 -6.45 -6.85 2.49
C TYR A 100 -7.47 -7.96 2.28
N PHE A 101 -7.73 -8.31 1.03
CA PHE A 101 -8.68 -9.34 0.65
C PHE A 101 -8.03 -10.47 -0.14
N GLY A 102 -8.07 -11.67 0.44
CA GLY A 102 -7.57 -12.91 -0.17
C GLY A 102 -8.64 -13.71 -0.91
N GLN A 103 -9.91 -13.30 -0.80
CA GLN A 103 -11.06 -13.92 -1.44
C GLN A 103 -12.02 -12.85 -1.94
N TRP A 104 -12.84 -13.20 -2.93
CA TRP A 104 -13.87 -12.29 -3.42
C TRP A 104 -15.04 -12.22 -2.45
N ASP A 105 -15.23 -11.07 -1.87
CA ASP A 105 -16.36 -10.73 -1.01
C ASP A 105 -16.72 -9.25 -1.26
N PRO A 106 -17.61 -8.99 -2.23
CA PRO A 106 -17.92 -7.62 -2.63
C PRO A 106 -18.59 -6.83 -1.50
N ASP A 107 -19.34 -7.48 -0.62
CA ASP A 107 -20.00 -6.79 0.50
C ASP A 107 -18.97 -6.37 1.55
N ALA A 108 -18.09 -7.27 1.98
CA ALA A 108 -17.03 -6.94 2.92
C ALA A 108 -16.05 -5.89 2.36
N ILE A 109 -15.74 -5.92 1.06
CA ILE A 109 -14.93 -4.91 0.40
C ILE A 109 -15.68 -3.57 0.35
N GLY A 110 -16.94 -3.60 -0.07
CA GLY A 110 -17.82 -2.42 -0.17
C GLY A 110 -18.03 -1.72 1.17
N GLU A 111 -18.15 -2.48 2.27
CA GLU A 111 -18.21 -1.93 3.62
C GLU A 111 -16.98 -1.11 4.02
N LYS A 112 -15.78 -1.45 3.49
CA LYS A 112 -14.58 -0.62 3.73
C LYS A 112 -14.69 0.74 3.04
N TYR A 113 -15.20 0.76 1.82
CA TYR A 113 -15.47 2.01 1.10
C TYR A 113 -16.58 2.81 1.78
N ALA A 114 -17.69 2.16 2.17
CA ALA A 114 -18.79 2.78 2.90
C ALA A 114 -18.32 3.43 4.21
N ALA A 115 -17.61 2.67 5.03
CA ALA A 115 -17.07 3.18 6.30
C ALA A 115 -16.17 4.40 6.12
N ALA A 116 -15.32 4.40 5.08
CA ALA A 116 -14.48 5.56 4.77
C ALA A 116 -15.32 6.77 4.34
N TRP A 117 -16.33 6.57 3.49
CA TRP A 117 -17.26 7.60 3.05
C TRP A 117 -18.05 8.20 4.22
N GLU A 118 -18.66 7.38 5.05
CA GLU A 118 -19.46 7.79 6.22
C GLU A 118 -18.61 8.55 7.27
N ASN A 119 -17.35 8.15 7.45
CA ASN A 119 -16.42 8.83 8.35
C ASN A 119 -15.81 10.10 7.76
N GLY A 120 -16.21 10.52 6.56
CA GLY A 120 -15.68 11.71 5.88
C GLY A 120 -14.20 11.60 5.50
N GLN A 121 -13.70 10.38 5.33
CA GLN A 121 -12.35 10.17 4.83
C GLN A 121 -12.33 10.57 3.34
N LYS A 122 -11.27 11.24 2.91
CA LYS A 122 -11.16 11.67 1.53
C LYS A 122 -10.81 10.54 0.57
N LYS A 123 -10.26 9.45 1.08
CA LYS A 123 -9.87 8.29 0.29
C LYS A 123 -9.62 7.07 1.16
N VAL A 124 -9.72 5.92 0.54
CA VAL A 124 -9.37 4.62 1.10
C VAL A 124 -8.79 3.73 0.02
N SER A 125 -7.80 2.94 0.38
CA SER A 125 -7.15 1.97 -0.51
C SER A 125 -7.38 0.56 0.02
N VAL A 126 -7.70 -0.36 -0.88
CA VAL A 126 -7.89 -1.78 -0.59
C VAL A 126 -6.90 -2.59 -1.43
N LYS A 127 -6.26 -3.58 -0.83
CA LYS A 127 -5.28 -4.46 -1.46
C LYS A 127 -5.84 -5.86 -1.66
N PHE A 128 -5.47 -6.49 -2.76
CA PHE A 128 -5.93 -7.82 -3.14
C PHE A 128 -4.76 -8.81 -3.22
N ALA A 129 -5.04 -10.09 -2.90
CA ALA A 129 -4.01 -11.13 -2.92
C ALA A 129 -3.54 -11.45 -4.33
N THR A 130 -4.46 -11.45 -5.30
CA THR A 130 -4.16 -11.88 -6.67
C THR A 130 -4.57 -10.84 -7.71
N PRO A 131 -3.95 -10.85 -8.91
CA PRO A 131 -4.36 -9.98 -10.00
C PRO A 131 -5.83 -10.17 -10.40
N GLU A 132 -6.36 -11.40 -10.35
CA GLU A 132 -7.73 -11.72 -10.72
C GLU A 132 -8.74 -11.05 -9.77
N LEU A 133 -8.46 -11.10 -8.46
CA LEU A 133 -9.30 -10.42 -7.45
C LEU A 133 -9.26 -8.91 -7.63
N TYR A 134 -8.08 -8.36 -7.94
CA TYR A 134 -7.94 -6.94 -8.21
C TYR A 134 -8.74 -6.51 -9.45
N GLU A 135 -8.60 -7.21 -10.57
CA GLU A 135 -9.32 -6.93 -11.81
C GLU A 135 -10.84 -7.06 -11.60
N GLN A 136 -11.28 -8.07 -10.83
CA GLN A 136 -12.68 -8.25 -10.47
C GLN A 136 -13.21 -7.08 -9.64
N ALA A 137 -12.41 -6.55 -8.71
CA ALA A 137 -12.80 -5.40 -7.90
C ALA A 137 -12.89 -4.12 -8.74
N VAL A 138 -11.93 -3.89 -9.65
CA VAL A 138 -11.97 -2.76 -10.59
C VAL A 138 -13.20 -2.84 -11.46
N GLN A 139 -13.48 -4.02 -12.04
CA GLN A 139 -14.68 -4.22 -12.86
C GLN A 139 -15.95 -3.91 -12.05
N PHE A 140 -16.11 -4.53 -10.88
CA PHE A 140 -17.32 -4.42 -10.08
C PHE A 140 -17.56 -3.02 -9.50
N PHE A 141 -16.56 -2.47 -8.80
CA PHE A 141 -16.75 -1.18 -8.11
C PHE A 141 -16.68 0.01 -9.04
N ILE A 142 -15.84 -0.04 -10.08
CA ILE A 142 -15.57 1.10 -10.96
C ILE A 142 -16.38 1.01 -12.25
N HIS A 143 -16.16 -0.02 -13.06
CA HIS A 143 -16.77 -0.10 -14.41
C HIS A 143 -18.26 -0.43 -14.36
N ASP A 144 -18.70 -1.29 -13.43
CA ASP A 144 -20.11 -1.61 -13.20
C ASP A 144 -20.78 -0.62 -12.22
N GLU A 145 -20.04 0.39 -11.73
CA GLU A 145 -20.50 1.47 -10.85
C GLU A 145 -21.15 1.00 -9.54
N LYS A 146 -20.82 -0.24 -9.07
CA LYS A 146 -21.42 -0.82 -7.87
C LYS A 146 -20.99 -0.15 -6.57
N ILE A 147 -19.98 0.71 -6.61
CA ILE A 147 -19.59 1.53 -5.45
C ILE A 147 -20.78 2.36 -4.92
N SER A 148 -21.68 2.79 -5.79
CA SER A 148 -22.89 3.55 -5.42
C SER A 148 -23.85 2.78 -4.53
N ASN A 149 -23.77 1.44 -4.52
CA ASN A 149 -24.58 0.61 -3.63
C ASN A 149 -24.12 0.67 -2.17
N TYR A 150 -22.88 1.10 -1.94
CA TYR A 150 -22.25 1.14 -0.61
C TYR A 150 -22.03 2.56 -0.10
N CYS A 151 -21.85 3.53 -0.99
CA CYS A 151 -21.59 4.93 -0.63
C CYS A 151 -22.81 5.77 -1.00
N ASP A 152 -23.79 5.84 -0.09
CA ASP A 152 -25.04 6.57 -0.34
C ASP A 152 -24.78 8.06 -0.62
N GLY A 153 -25.45 8.56 -1.66
CA GLY A 153 -25.33 9.96 -2.09
C GLY A 153 -24.02 10.33 -2.78
N ILE A 154 -23.16 9.36 -3.11
CA ILE A 154 -21.95 9.64 -3.89
C ILE A 154 -22.32 10.13 -5.29
N THR A 155 -21.82 11.31 -5.68
CA THR A 155 -22.08 11.89 -7.00
C THR A 155 -20.83 11.99 -7.86
N THR A 156 -19.67 12.02 -7.24
CA THR A 156 -18.37 12.11 -7.90
C THR A 156 -17.35 11.34 -7.08
N MET A 157 -16.56 10.57 -7.77
CA MET A 157 -15.40 9.91 -7.18
C MET A 157 -14.24 9.88 -8.16
N TYR A 158 -13.04 9.75 -7.64
CA TYR A 158 -11.85 9.47 -8.40
C TYR A 158 -11.28 8.13 -7.94
N TYR A 159 -10.54 7.46 -8.79
CA TYR A 159 -9.86 6.23 -8.42
C TYR A 159 -8.44 6.19 -8.96
N ILE A 160 -7.61 5.44 -8.29
CA ILE A 160 -6.23 5.19 -8.69
C ILE A 160 -6.02 3.69 -8.69
N GLU A 161 -5.59 3.21 -9.81
CA GLU A 161 -5.21 1.83 -10.02
C GLU A 161 -3.71 1.64 -9.81
N ASN A 162 -3.35 0.76 -8.88
CA ASN A 162 -1.98 0.26 -8.78
C ASN A 162 -2.01 -1.25 -9.06
N LYS A 163 -1.99 -1.58 -10.32
CA LYS A 163 -2.12 -2.95 -10.81
C LYS A 163 -0.96 -3.84 -10.34
N GLU A 164 0.25 -3.30 -10.33
CA GLU A 164 1.45 -4.05 -9.92
C GLU A 164 1.38 -4.51 -8.47
N GLN A 165 0.93 -3.65 -7.57
CA GLN A 165 0.74 -3.98 -6.16
C GLN A 165 -0.67 -4.46 -5.82
N LYS A 166 -1.57 -4.55 -6.81
CA LYS A 166 -2.96 -5.00 -6.66
C LYS A 166 -3.74 -4.16 -5.66
N ILE A 167 -3.62 -2.83 -5.77
CA ILE A 167 -4.26 -1.87 -4.86
C ILE A 167 -5.21 -0.97 -5.64
N LEU A 168 -6.47 -0.91 -5.20
CA LEU A 168 -7.47 0.02 -5.69
C LEU A 168 -7.73 1.10 -4.65
N CYS A 169 -7.43 2.35 -5.00
CA CYS A 169 -7.71 3.51 -4.16
C CYS A 169 -8.92 4.25 -4.71
N ILE A 170 -9.91 4.51 -3.84
CA ILE A 170 -11.05 5.37 -4.16
C ILE A 170 -10.92 6.66 -3.36
N SER A 171 -11.13 7.80 -4.03
CA SER A 171 -11.19 9.15 -3.46
C SER A 171 -12.59 9.70 -3.64
N PHE A 172 -13.14 10.23 -2.57
CA PHE A 172 -14.49 10.79 -2.48
C PHE A 172 -14.49 12.32 -2.60
#